data_14d2f87d271a070124e1d1c6cb4651f4
#
_entry.id   14d2f87d271a070124e1d1c6cb4651f4
#
_cell.length_a   1.000
_cell.length_b   1.000
_cell.length_c   1.000
_cell.angle_alpha   90.00
_cell.angle_beta   90.00
_cell.angle_gamma   90.00
#
_symmetry.space_group_name_H-M   'P 1'
#
loop_
_entity.id
_entity.type
_entity.pdbx_description
1 polymer ?
#
loop_
_entity_poly.entity_id
_entity_poly.type
_entity_poly.pdbx_seq_one_letter_code
_entity_poly.pdbx_strand_id
1 'polypeptide(L)'
;MNVLRIGRYRVLERLGEGSSGDVYLAEDTIVHRKVALKLLRNDDADERQLRSFEREAACAGMLNHPNVVTLFDVGVEDDIRFIASEHVEGETLRHRLEHGPLPISEVVDIALGVASALVAAHEAWIVHRDVKPENIMLRHDRRVKVLDFGVAKLAGGGDNTDPLRRGDKLVGTLPYLSPEQVRGEEIIDSRSDIYSLGVVMYEMLSGMPPFTGPTPIDVLAAIVEAEAEPLPGIVPLALHDIVNRCLRKSIYDRLQTAAEMVALLTEVKLDLAIRERRSRPAHA
;
A
#
# COMPACT_ATOMS: atom_id res chain seq x y z
N MET A 1 -11.87 -34.92 -6.20
CA MET A 1 -11.02 -33.72 -6.40
C MET A 1 -10.14 -33.59 -5.18
N ASN A 2 -8.80 -33.60 -5.34
CA ASN A 2 -7.92 -33.34 -4.22
C ASN A 2 -8.07 -31.87 -3.84
N VAL A 3 -8.62 -31.60 -2.67
CA VAL A 3 -8.69 -30.23 -2.12
C VAL A 3 -7.29 -29.89 -1.63
N LEU A 4 -6.69 -28.87 -2.18
CA LEU A 4 -5.38 -28.38 -1.73
C LEU A 4 -5.50 -27.92 -0.28
N ARG A 5 -4.59 -28.40 0.57
CA ARG A 5 -4.58 -28.09 1.99
C ARG A 5 -3.15 -27.72 2.40
N ILE A 6 -3.02 -26.63 3.15
CA ILE A 6 -1.76 -26.19 3.73
C ILE A 6 -1.96 -26.17 5.25
N GLY A 7 -1.44 -27.16 5.93
CA GLY A 7 -1.67 -27.36 7.34
C GLY A 7 -3.16 -27.39 7.70
N ARG A 8 -3.62 -26.45 8.53
CA ARG A 8 -5.03 -26.30 8.92
C ARG A 8 -5.89 -25.54 7.91
N TYR A 9 -5.29 -24.96 6.86
CA TYR A 9 -5.99 -24.14 5.88
C TYR A 9 -6.43 -24.97 4.68
N ARG A 10 -7.74 -24.99 4.44
CA ARG A 10 -8.35 -25.60 3.26
C ARG A 10 -8.49 -24.54 2.17
N VAL A 11 -7.76 -24.67 1.07
CA VAL A 11 -7.82 -23.74 -0.06
C VAL A 11 -9.18 -23.89 -0.76
N LEU A 12 -9.84 -22.75 -1.02
CA LEU A 12 -11.15 -22.67 -1.65
C LEU A 12 -11.02 -22.20 -3.11
N GLU A 13 -10.40 -21.05 -3.32
CA GLU A 13 -10.22 -20.46 -4.65
C GLU A 13 -8.97 -19.57 -4.69
N ARG A 14 -8.46 -19.30 -5.88
CA ARG A 14 -7.34 -18.36 -6.09
C ARG A 14 -7.88 -16.94 -6.20
N LEU A 15 -7.39 -16.03 -5.34
CA LEU A 15 -7.78 -14.62 -5.33
C LEU A 15 -6.91 -13.78 -6.28
N GLY A 16 -5.63 -14.15 -6.44
CA GLY A 16 -4.73 -13.40 -7.32
C GLY A 16 -3.30 -13.91 -7.31
N GLU A 17 -2.49 -13.32 -8.19
CA GLU A 17 -1.05 -13.54 -8.28
C GLU A 17 -0.33 -12.25 -7.88
N GLY A 18 0.54 -12.35 -6.89
CA GLY A 18 1.38 -11.24 -6.45
C GLY A 18 2.85 -11.44 -6.81
N SER A 19 3.63 -10.36 -6.72
CA SER A 19 5.08 -10.39 -6.99
C SER A 19 5.85 -11.33 -6.05
N SER A 20 5.33 -11.59 -4.84
CA SER A 20 5.95 -12.42 -3.80
C SER A 20 5.28 -13.80 -3.65
N GLY A 21 4.22 -14.10 -4.38
CA GLY A 21 3.50 -15.38 -4.28
C GLY A 21 2.05 -15.29 -4.71
N ASP A 22 1.38 -16.44 -4.70
CA ASP A 22 -0.03 -16.57 -5.02
C ASP A 22 -0.88 -16.40 -3.78
N VAL A 23 -2.02 -15.71 -3.91
CA VAL A 23 -2.97 -15.49 -2.83
C VAL A 23 -4.24 -16.29 -3.08
N TYR A 24 -4.68 -17.02 -2.06
CA TYR A 24 -5.87 -17.87 -2.09
C TYR A 24 -6.85 -17.47 -1.01
N LEU A 25 -8.14 -17.59 -1.30
CA LEU A 25 -9.16 -17.72 -0.28
C LEU A 25 -9.05 -19.11 0.33
N ALA A 26 -8.93 -19.19 1.65
CA ALA A 26 -8.90 -20.44 2.35
C ALA A 26 -9.80 -20.40 3.59
N GLU A 27 -10.15 -21.58 4.11
CA GLU A 27 -10.85 -21.74 5.38
C GLU A 27 -9.88 -22.28 6.43
N ASP A 28 -9.73 -21.57 7.53
CA ASP A 28 -9.12 -22.11 8.74
C ASP A 28 -10.07 -23.15 9.35
N THR A 29 -9.71 -24.43 9.24
CA THR A 29 -10.59 -25.55 9.64
C THR A 29 -10.72 -25.75 11.14
N ILE A 30 -9.92 -25.02 11.95
CA ILE A 30 -9.98 -25.09 13.41
C ILE A 30 -11.01 -24.08 13.95
N VAL A 31 -10.95 -22.83 13.46
CA VAL A 31 -11.81 -21.75 13.94
C VAL A 31 -12.94 -21.38 12.97
N HIS A 32 -13.05 -22.13 11.85
CA HIS A 32 -14.10 -22.00 10.84
C HIS A 32 -14.29 -20.59 10.30
N ARG A 33 -13.18 -19.93 9.93
CA ARG A 33 -13.20 -18.60 9.32
C ARG A 33 -12.51 -18.59 7.96
N LYS A 34 -12.94 -17.67 7.09
CA LYS A 34 -12.25 -17.35 5.84
C LYS A 34 -10.98 -16.54 6.12
N VAL A 35 -9.92 -16.85 5.40
CA VAL A 35 -8.63 -16.16 5.45
C VAL A 35 -8.10 -15.94 4.04
N ALA A 36 -7.30 -14.90 3.86
CA ALA A 36 -6.43 -14.76 2.69
C ALA A 36 -5.13 -15.52 3.02
N LEU A 37 -4.83 -16.54 2.23
CA LEU A 37 -3.65 -17.39 2.38
C LEU A 37 -2.67 -17.09 1.26
N LYS A 38 -1.58 -16.42 1.57
CA LYS A 38 -0.50 -16.10 0.64
C LYS A 38 0.56 -17.19 0.70
N LEU A 39 0.77 -17.88 -0.41
CA LEU A 39 1.82 -18.89 -0.56
C LEU A 39 3.03 -18.23 -1.21
N LEU A 40 4.18 -18.28 -0.55
CA LEU A 40 5.41 -17.64 -1.01
C LEU A 40 6.15 -18.57 -1.96
N ARG A 41 6.73 -18.01 -3.01
CA ARG A 41 7.56 -18.78 -3.95
C ARG A 41 8.87 -19.15 -3.29
N ASN A 42 9.24 -20.43 -3.39
CA ASN A 42 10.49 -20.99 -2.87
C ASN A 42 11.63 -20.80 -3.88
N ASP A 43 11.91 -19.60 -4.36
CA ASP A 43 13.07 -19.38 -5.22
C ASP A 43 14.31 -19.19 -4.32
N ASP A 44 15.09 -20.26 -4.10
CA ASP A 44 16.44 -20.29 -3.49
C ASP A 44 16.70 -19.41 -2.24
N ALA A 45 15.70 -19.30 -1.35
CA ALA A 45 15.86 -18.48 -0.15
C ALA A 45 16.79 -19.16 0.88
N ASP A 46 17.88 -18.49 1.24
CA ASP A 46 18.76 -18.93 2.29
C ASP A 46 18.13 -18.80 3.70
N GLU A 47 18.71 -19.43 4.70
CA GLU A 47 18.23 -19.38 6.09
C GLU A 47 18.16 -17.95 6.67
N ARG A 48 18.91 -16.98 6.14
CA ARG A 48 18.90 -15.58 6.62
C ARG A 48 17.64 -14.87 6.12
N GLN A 49 17.26 -15.14 4.87
CA GLN A 49 16.02 -14.62 4.29
C GLN A 49 14.80 -15.17 5.02
N LEU A 50 14.89 -16.44 5.48
CA LEU A 50 13.84 -17.07 6.27
C LEU A 50 13.62 -16.36 7.61
N ARG A 51 14.70 -16.17 8.37
CA ARG A 51 14.66 -15.49 9.67
C ARG A 51 14.24 -14.02 9.55
N SER A 52 14.58 -13.37 8.46
CA SER A 52 14.12 -12.01 8.16
C SER A 52 12.61 -11.98 7.97
N PHE A 53 12.09 -12.88 7.13
CA PHE A 53 10.66 -13.04 6.87
C PHE A 53 9.85 -13.30 8.16
N GLU A 54 10.28 -14.26 8.99
CA GLU A 54 9.59 -14.58 10.25
C GLU A 54 9.59 -13.39 11.22
N ARG A 55 10.71 -12.68 11.32
CA ARG A 55 10.82 -11.50 12.18
C ARG A 55 9.91 -10.37 11.73
N GLU A 56 9.79 -10.15 10.45
CA GLU A 56 8.97 -9.11 9.86
C GLU A 56 7.49 -9.43 9.95
N ALA A 57 7.14 -10.68 9.68
CA ALA A 57 5.78 -11.15 9.90
C ALA A 57 5.37 -11.01 11.37
N ALA A 58 6.30 -11.29 12.31
CA ALA A 58 6.07 -11.04 13.73
C ALA A 58 5.85 -9.55 14.02
N CYS A 59 6.62 -8.65 13.41
CA CYS A 59 6.42 -7.21 13.56
C CYS A 59 5.07 -6.74 12.98
N ALA A 60 4.72 -7.19 11.77
CA ALA A 60 3.41 -6.89 11.17
C ALA A 60 2.25 -7.46 11.98
N GLY A 61 2.44 -8.63 12.62
CA GLY A 61 1.47 -9.25 13.52
C GLY A 61 1.21 -8.46 14.81
N MET A 62 2.10 -7.54 15.20
CA MET A 62 1.89 -6.64 16.33
C MET A 62 0.96 -5.47 16.02
N LEU A 63 0.72 -5.16 14.74
CA LEU A 63 -0.17 -4.07 14.34
C LEU A 63 -1.64 -4.48 14.51
N ASN A 64 -2.33 -3.80 15.41
CA ASN A 64 -3.78 -3.94 15.59
C ASN A 64 -4.44 -2.58 15.36
N HIS A 65 -4.90 -2.35 14.13
CA HIS A 65 -5.52 -1.09 13.73
C HIS A 65 -6.66 -1.33 12.74
N PRO A 66 -7.79 -0.60 12.80
CA PRO A 66 -8.94 -0.81 11.92
C PRO A 66 -8.61 -0.71 10.43
N ASN A 67 -7.60 0.07 10.05
CA ASN A 67 -7.17 0.24 8.66
C ASN A 67 -5.98 -0.64 8.26
N VAL A 68 -5.52 -1.55 9.12
CA VAL A 68 -4.48 -2.53 8.81
C VAL A 68 -5.11 -3.91 8.70
N VAL A 69 -4.71 -4.71 7.71
CA VAL A 69 -5.11 -6.12 7.63
C VAL A 69 -4.53 -6.88 8.82
N THR A 70 -5.37 -7.69 9.48
CA THR A 70 -4.91 -8.48 10.62
C THR A 70 -4.16 -9.71 10.13
N LEU A 71 -2.93 -9.88 10.59
CA LEU A 71 -2.15 -11.09 10.39
C LEU A 71 -2.58 -12.14 11.44
N PHE A 72 -2.91 -13.35 10.99
CA PHE A 72 -3.38 -14.42 11.89
C PHE A 72 -2.32 -15.48 12.14
N ASP A 73 -1.51 -15.79 11.11
CA ASP A 73 -0.56 -16.89 11.21
C ASP A 73 0.54 -16.75 10.14
N VAL A 74 1.71 -17.28 10.45
CA VAL A 74 2.82 -17.43 9.54
C VAL A 74 3.46 -18.78 9.78
N GLY A 75 3.73 -19.53 8.74
CA GLY A 75 4.27 -20.86 8.90
C GLY A 75 4.91 -21.45 7.67
N VAL A 76 5.40 -22.67 7.87
CA VAL A 76 5.94 -23.53 6.80
C VAL A 76 5.25 -24.87 6.92
N GLU A 77 4.70 -25.39 5.84
CA GLU A 77 4.08 -26.69 5.74
C GLU A 77 4.54 -27.36 4.44
N ASP A 78 5.11 -28.55 4.51
CA ASP A 78 5.63 -29.30 3.36
C ASP A 78 6.55 -28.42 2.46
N ASP A 79 7.49 -27.69 3.08
CA ASP A 79 8.41 -26.71 2.45
C ASP A 79 7.70 -25.51 1.79
N ILE A 80 6.38 -25.38 1.91
CA ILE A 80 5.61 -24.25 1.44
C ILE A 80 5.48 -23.21 2.56
N ARG A 81 6.00 -22.02 2.33
CA ARG A 81 5.83 -20.88 3.25
C ARG A 81 4.51 -20.19 3.00
N PHE A 82 3.82 -19.87 4.07
CA PHE A 82 2.53 -19.19 3.97
C PHE A 82 2.36 -18.07 4.98
N ILE A 83 1.52 -17.12 4.62
CA ILE A 83 0.96 -16.10 5.51
C ILE A 83 -0.55 -16.25 5.46
N ALA A 84 -1.19 -16.36 6.61
CA ALA A 84 -2.63 -16.31 6.73
C ALA A 84 -3.07 -15.00 7.38
N SER A 85 -3.90 -14.24 6.69
CA SER A 85 -4.38 -12.94 7.12
C SER A 85 -5.90 -12.82 7.01
N GLU A 86 -6.45 -11.72 7.52
CA GLU A 86 -7.84 -11.33 7.35
C GLU A 86 -8.22 -11.35 5.87
N HIS A 87 -9.27 -12.10 5.51
CA HIS A 87 -9.90 -11.97 4.21
C HIS A 87 -10.75 -10.70 4.19
N VAL A 88 -10.35 -9.73 3.39
CA VAL A 88 -11.05 -8.46 3.24
C VAL A 88 -12.05 -8.57 2.09
N GLU A 89 -13.34 -8.51 2.39
CA GLU A 89 -14.39 -8.47 1.36
C GLU A 89 -14.48 -7.06 0.75
N GLY A 90 -14.23 -6.96 -0.56
CA GLY A 90 -14.18 -5.70 -1.30
C GLY A 90 -13.30 -5.80 -2.54
N GLU A 91 -12.81 -4.67 -3.01
CA GLU A 91 -11.93 -4.57 -4.17
C GLU A 91 -10.63 -3.85 -3.82
N THR A 92 -9.59 -4.05 -4.63
CA THR A 92 -8.36 -3.24 -4.51
C THR A 92 -8.60 -1.83 -5.04
N LEU A 93 -7.86 -0.85 -4.50
CA LEU A 93 -7.87 0.50 -5.08
C LEU A 93 -7.39 0.48 -6.54
N ARG A 94 -6.51 -0.46 -6.92
CA ARG A 94 -6.11 -0.65 -8.33
C ARG A 94 -7.31 -0.94 -9.21
N HIS A 95 -8.14 -1.91 -8.84
CA HIS A 95 -9.34 -2.26 -9.60
C HIS A 95 -10.33 -1.07 -9.67
N ARG A 96 -10.49 -0.35 -8.56
CA ARG A 96 -11.34 0.84 -8.50
C ARG A 96 -10.86 1.95 -9.45
N LEU A 97 -9.53 2.12 -9.62
CA LEU A 97 -8.92 3.13 -10.50
C LEU A 97 -9.02 2.78 -11.99
N GLU A 98 -9.29 1.52 -12.36
CA GLU A 98 -9.59 1.14 -13.76
C GLU A 98 -10.82 1.88 -14.31
N HIS A 99 -11.70 2.37 -13.44
CA HIS A 99 -12.89 3.13 -13.79
C HIS A 99 -12.64 4.64 -13.91
N GLY A 100 -11.40 5.10 -13.75
CA GLY A 100 -10.98 6.50 -13.84
C GLY A 100 -10.78 7.18 -12.48
N PRO A 101 -10.53 8.50 -12.48
CA PRO A 101 -10.26 9.26 -11.27
C PRO A 101 -11.46 9.26 -10.31
N LEU A 102 -11.17 9.43 -9.03
CA LEU A 102 -12.16 9.32 -7.97
C LEU A 102 -12.75 10.69 -7.58
N PRO A 103 -13.98 10.71 -7.04
CA PRO A 103 -14.50 11.91 -6.39
C PRO A 103 -13.59 12.38 -5.26
N ILE A 104 -13.43 13.70 -5.11
CA ILE A 104 -12.51 14.30 -4.13
C ILE A 104 -12.80 13.83 -2.70
N SER A 105 -14.08 13.71 -2.32
CA SER A 105 -14.47 13.21 -1.00
C SER A 105 -14.02 11.76 -0.76
N GLU A 106 -14.13 10.92 -1.79
CA GLU A 106 -13.65 9.52 -1.74
C GLU A 106 -12.12 9.46 -1.62
N VAL A 107 -11.39 10.30 -2.38
CA VAL A 107 -9.92 10.41 -2.26
C VAL A 107 -9.51 10.77 -0.84
N VAL A 108 -10.16 11.76 -0.24
CA VAL A 108 -9.84 12.20 1.14
C VAL A 108 -10.14 11.09 2.15
N ASP A 109 -11.25 10.37 2.01
CA ASP A 109 -11.60 9.27 2.90
C ASP A 109 -10.60 8.11 2.80
N ILE A 110 -10.20 7.73 1.59
CA ILE A 110 -9.20 6.69 1.34
C ILE A 110 -7.84 7.12 1.92
N ALA A 111 -7.39 8.33 1.59
CA ALA A 111 -6.11 8.86 2.07
C ALA A 111 -6.05 8.93 3.60
N LEU A 112 -7.13 9.36 4.27
CA LEU A 112 -7.24 9.35 5.73
C LEU A 112 -7.11 7.93 6.30
N GLY A 113 -7.77 6.95 5.70
CA GLY A 113 -7.68 5.56 6.14
C GLY A 113 -6.27 5.00 6.02
N VAL A 114 -5.59 5.25 4.89
CA VAL A 114 -4.20 4.82 4.67
C VAL A 114 -3.25 5.57 5.61
N ALA A 115 -3.35 6.90 5.70
CA ALA A 115 -2.49 7.70 6.59
C ALA A 115 -2.65 7.27 8.06
N SER A 116 -3.87 6.95 8.51
CA SER A 116 -4.13 6.42 9.86
C SER A 116 -3.46 5.06 10.11
N ALA A 117 -3.46 4.17 9.10
CA ALA A 117 -2.71 2.91 9.18
C ALA A 117 -1.20 3.15 9.27
N LEU A 118 -0.68 4.12 8.48
CA LEU A 118 0.74 4.49 8.53
C LEU A 118 1.13 5.10 9.88
N VAL A 119 0.27 5.91 10.52
CA VAL A 119 0.52 6.41 11.89
C VAL A 119 0.77 5.25 12.84
N ALA A 120 -0.14 4.26 12.88
CA ALA A 120 -0.01 3.12 13.77
C ALA A 120 1.27 2.29 13.50
N ALA A 121 1.64 2.13 12.23
CA ALA A 121 2.85 1.42 11.84
C ALA A 121 4.13 2.19 12.24
N HIS A 122 4.18 3.49 11.96
CA HIS A 122 5.35 4.34 12.24
C HIS A 122 5.58 4.49 13.75
N GLU A 123 4.53 4.55 14.57
CA GLU A 123 4.63 4.52 16.04
C GLU A 123 5.23 3.19 16.55
N ALA A 124 5.00 2.10 15.84
CA ALA A 124 5.61 0.80 16.09
C ALA A 124 6.99 0.62 15.41
N TRP A 125 7.58 1.68 14.84
CA TRP A 125 8.84 1.66 14.07
C TRP A 125 8.81 0.77 12.83
N ILE A 126 7.64 0.56 12.26
CA ILE A 126 7.43 -0.23 11.03
C ILE A 126 7.20 0.72 9.86
N VAL A 127 8.04 0.63 8.83
CA VAL A 127 7.90 1.35 7.56
C VAL A 127 7.33 0.38 6.53
N HIS A 128 6.26 0.78 5.83
CA HIS A 128 5.56 -0.07 4.86
C HIS A 128 6.38 -0.36 3.61
N ARG A 129 7.03 0.65 3.03
CA ARG A 129 7.93 0.60 1.87
C ARG A 129 7.30 0.17 0.54
N ASP A 130 6.01 -0.14 0.51
CA ASP A 130 5.30 -0.61 -0.69
C ASP A 130 3.84 -0.12 -0.72
N VAL A 131 3.61 1.15 -0.34
CA VAL A 131 2.29 1.79 -0.44
C VAL A 131 1.95 1.99 -1.90
N LYS A 132 0.91 1.31 -2.38
CA LYS A 132 0.41 1.36 -3.76
C LYS A 132 -1.03 0.89 -3.83
N PRO A 133 -1.77 1.17 -4.92
CA PRO A 133 -3.19 0.82 -5.04
C PRO A 133 -3.48 -0.68 -4.91
N GLU A 134 -2.55 -1.56 -5.29
CA GLU A 134 -2.70 -3.02 -5.14
C GLU A 134 -2.71 -3.46 -3.68
N ASN A 135 -2.06 -2.69 -2.78
CA ASN A 135 -1.96 -2.97 -1.36
C ASN A 135 -2.99 -2.21 -0.51
N ILE A 136 -4.00 -1.60 -1.16
CA ILE A 136 -5.09 -0.88 -0.49
C ILE A 136 -6.41 -1.54 -0.89
N MET A 137 -7.12 -2.10 0.08
CA MET A 137 -8.45 -2.70 -0.11
C MET A 137 -9.54 -1.72 0.31
N LEU A 138 -10.56 -1.60 -0.52
CA LEU A 138 -11.78 -0.85 -0.28
C LEU A 138 -12.91 -1.83 0.05
N ARG A 139 -13.34 -1.85 1.29
CA ARG A 139 -14.44 -2.70 1.73
C ARG A 139 -15.79 -2.16 1.27
N HIS A 140 -16.79 -3.04 1.22
CA HIS A 140 -18.17 -2.63 0.89
C HIS A 140 -18.75 -1.60 1.87
N ASP A 141 -18.29 -1.56 3.13
CA ASP A 141 -18.67 -0.55 4.14
C ASP A 141 -17.85 0.76 4.02
N ARG A 142 -17.11 0.95 2.91
CA ARG A 142 -16.20 2.07 2.61
C ARG A 142 -15.00 2.21 3.55
N ARG A 143 -14.73 1.22 4.39
CA ARG A 143 -13.50 1.21 5.17
C ARG A 143 -12.32 0.78 4.33
N VAL A 144 -11.18 1.40 4.58
CA VAL A 144 -9.91 1.07 3.94
C VAL A 144 -9.15 0.07 4.78
N LYS A 145 -8.53 -0.91 4.14
CA LYS A 145 -7.56 -1.82 4.75
C LYS A 145 -6.27 -1.81 3.95
N VAL A 146 -5.15 -1.54 4.64
CA VAL A 146 -3.81 -1.60 4.06
C VAL A 146 -3.26 -3.01 4.25
N LEU A 147 -2.77 -3.59 3.17
CA LEU A 147 -2.23 -4.94 3.09
C LEU A 147 -0.69 -4.91 3.16
N ASP A 148 -0.08 -6.06 3.47
CA ASP A 148 1.34 -6.38 3.22
C ASP A 148 2.36 -5.34 3.75
N PHE A 149 2.30 -5.00 5.05
CA PHE A 149 3.33 -4.19 5.69
C PHE A 149 4.71 -4.87 5.62
N GLY A 150 5.55 -4.40 4.68
CA GLY A 150 6.98 -4.71 4.63
C GLY A 150 7.41 -6.17 4.46
N VAL A 151 6.50 -7.12 4.59
CA VAL A 151 6.77 -8.58 4.66
C VAL A 151 7.51 -9.12 3.43
N ALA A 152 7.42 -8.46 2.28
CA ALA A 152 8.00 -8.97 1.03
C ALA A 152 9.35 -8.35 0.65
N LYS A 153 9.73 -7.18 1.15
CA LYS A 153 10.95 -6.47 0.70
C LYS A 153 12.20 -6.84 1.48
N LEU A 154 12.06 -7.39 2.68
CA LEU A 154 13.18 -7.88 3.46
C LEU A 154 13.46 -9.39 3.22
N ALA A 155 12.54 -10.13 2.60
CA ALA A 155 12.80 -11.51 2.14
C ALA A 155 13.90 -11.60 1.06
N GLY A 156 14.31 -10.47 0.48
CA GLY A 156 15.45 -10.33 -0.42
C GLY A 156 16.70 -9.73 0.24
N GLY A 157 16.89 -9.94 1.54
CA GLY A 157 18.00 -9.43 2.34
C GLY A 157 19.36 -9.89 1.90
N GLY A 158 19.88 -9.29 0.89
CA GLY A 158 21.24 -9.32 0.42
C GLY A 158 21.43 -8.10 -0.48
N ASP A 159 22.53 -7.42 -0.41
CA ASP A 159 23.09 -6.27 -1.13
C ASP A 159 22.53 -5.83 -2.51
N ASN A 160 21.30 -6.21 -2.86
CA ASN A 160 20.63 -5.84 -4.11
C ASN A 160 19.60 -4.74 -3.91
N THR A 161 20.05 -3.56 -3.54
CA THR A 161 19.28 -2.31 -3.54
C THR A 161 18.97 -1.80 -4.96
N ASP A 162 19.51 -2.46 -5.99
CA ASP A 162 19.35 -2.05 -7.39
C ASP A 162 17.94 -2.45 -7.92
N PRO A 163 17.03 -1.48 -8.12
CA PRO A 163 15.70 -1.73 -8.66
C PRO A 163 15.74 -2.40 -10.03
N LEU A 164 16.78 -2.19 -10.83
CA LEU A 164 16.92 -2.71 -12.18
C LEU A 164 17.24 -4.21 -12.23
N ARG A 165 17.77 -4.79 -11.15
CA ARG A 165 18.09 -6.23 -11.08
C ARG A 165 16.89 -7.13 -10.80
N ARG A 166 15.73 -6.57 -10.47
CA ARG A 166 14.52 -7.34 -10.09
C ARG A 166 13.66 -7.79 -11.29
N GLY A 167 14.04 -7.49 -12.54
CA GLY A 167 13.40 -7.96 -13.75
C GLY A 167 11.93 -7.54 -13.89
N ASP A 168 11.15 -8.30 -14.67
CA ASP A 168 9.75 -8.00 -15.05
C ASP A 168 8.76 -7.83 -13.88
N LYS A 169 9.12 -8.26 -12.66
CA LYS A 169 8.27 -8.15 -11.45
C LYS A 169 8.12 -6.71 -10.92
N LEU A 170 8.88 -5.75 -11.45
CA LEU A 170 8.93 -4.38 -10.93
C LEU A 170 7.95 -3.42 -11.64
N VAL A 171 7.45 -3.77 -12.82
CA VAL A 171 6.72 -2.86 -13.71
C VAL A 171 5.51 -2.20 -13.02
N GLY A 172 4.73 -2.91 -12.24
CA GLY A 172 3.55 -2.36 -11.54
C GLY A 172 3.87 -1.53 -10.28
N THR A 173 5.07 -1.68 -9.69
CA THR A 173 5.45 -1.00 -8.43
C THR A 173 6.26 0.28 -8.67
N LEU A 174 6.92 0.41 -9.82
CA LEU A 174 7.86 1.50 -10.11
C LEU A 174 7.31 2.90 -9.82
N PRO A 175 6.10 3.27 -10.26
CA PRO A 175 5.61 4.64 -10.10
C PRO A 175 5.50 5.12 -8.64
N TYR A 176 5.42 4.18 -7.68
CA TYR A 176 5.19 4.47 -6.26
C TYR A 176 6.46 4.46 -5.42
N LEU A 177 7.62 4.16 -6.01
CA LEU A 177 8.91 4.23 -5.32
C LEU A 177 9.26 5.66 -4.98
N SER A 178 9.77 5.88 -3.78
CA SER A 178 10.31 7.19 -3.41
C SER A 178 11.70 7.43 -4.03
N PRO A 179 12.13 8.71 -4.22
CA PRO A 179 13.45 9.03 -4.77
C PRO A 179 14.60 8.34 -4.05
N GLU A 180 14.56 8.25 -2.72
CA GLU A 180 15.56 7.56 -1.91
C GLU A 180 15.56 6.04 -2.14
N GLN A 181 14.39 5.43 -2.39
CA GLN A 181 14.31 4.02 -2.78
C GLN A 181 14.88 3.77 -4.16
N VAL A 182 14.64 4.69 -5.10
CA VAL A 182 15.21 4.61 -6.46
C VAL A 182 16.72 4.77 -6.44
N ARG A 183 17.24 5.69 -5.62
CA ARG A 183 18.69 5.90 -5.46
C ARG A 183 19.39 4.78 -4.68
N GLY A 184 18.63 3.88 -4.06
CA GLY A 184 19.17 2.82 -3.21
C GLY A 184 19.85 3.39 -1.96
N GLU A 185 19.32 4.47 -1.40
CA GLU A 185 19.86 5.07 -0.18
C GLU A 185 19.81 4.07 0.98
N GLU A 186 20.81 4.11 1.87
CA GLU A 186 20.96 3.16 2.97
C GLU A 186 19.83 3.29 4.00
N ILE A 187 19.32 4.52 4.18
CA ILE A 187 18.26 4.81 5.15
C ILE A 187 16.96 5.12 4.41
N ILE A 188 16.00 4.21 4.52
CA ILE A 188 14.62 4.38 4.05
C ILE A 188 13.74 4.48 5.29
N ASP A 189 13.21 5.69 5.58
CA ASP A 189 12.37 5.94 6.75
C ASP A 189 10.88 6.11 6.41
N SER A 190 10.07 6.47 7.42
CA SER A 190 8.62 6.65 7.33
C SER A 190 8.17 7.69 6.27
N ARG A 191 9.04 8.63 5.89
CA ARG A 191 8.75 9.65 4.89
C ARG A 191 8.71 9.10 3.46
N SER A 192 9.25 7.91 3.24
CA SER A 192 9.07 7.17 1.98
C SER A 192 7.61 6.72 1.80
N ASP A 193 6.94 6.28 2.85
CA ASP A 193 5.51 5.92 2.80
C ASP A 193 4.63 7.15 2.54
N ILE A 194 5.00 8.31 3.09
CA ILE A 194 4.31 9.59 2.85
C ILE A 194 4.41 9.97 1.37
N TYR A 195 5.59 9.82 0.76
CA TYR A 195 5.77 10.06 -0.67
C TYR A 195 4.89 9.10 -1.50
N SER A 196 4.95 7.81 -1.22
CA SER A 196 4.16 6.81 -1.95
C SER A 196 2.66 7.05 -1.82
N LEU A 197 2.16 7.45 -0.63
CA LEU A 197 0.76 7.85 -0.45
C LEU A 197 0.44 9.14 -1.24
N GLY A 198 1.37 10.09 -1.34
CA GLY A 198 1.26 11.27 -2.22
C GLY A 198 1.07 10.88 -3.69
N VAL A 199 1.83 9.89 -4.18
CA VAL A 199 1.68 9.34 -5.54
C VAL A 199 0.30 8.70 -5.72
N VAL A 200 -0.15 7.90 -4.76
CA VAL A 200 -1.49 7.28 -4.79
C VAL A 200 -2.60 8.35 -4.80
N MET A 201 -2.47 9.40 -3.99
CA MET A 201 -3.43 10.52 -3.97
C MET A 201 -3.46 11.25 -5.32
N TYR A 202 -2.30 11.52 -5.90
CA TYR A 202 -2.20 12.14 -7.21
C TYR A 202 -2.93 11.29 -8.28
N GLU A 203 -2.66 9.98 -8.31
CA GLU A 203 -3.29 9.07 -9.26
C GLU A 203 -4.81 8.98 -9.05
N MET A 204 -5.30 8.93 -7.81
CA MET A 204 -6.74 8.97 -7.52
C MET A 204 -7.41 10.23 -8.05
N LEU A 205 -6.72 11.38 -8.04
CA LEU A 205 -7.26 12.68 -8.47
C LEU A 205 -7.16 12.91 -9.98
N SER A 206 -6.10 12.41 -10.63
CA SER A 206 -5.79 12.66 -12.04
C SER A 206 -6.11 11.50 -12.97
N GLY A 207 -6.20 10.26 -12.42
CA GLY A 207 -6.36 9.01 -13.18
C GLY A 207 -5.05 8.38 -13.63
N MET A 208 -3.89 9.02 -13.39
CA MET A 208 -2.57 8.49 -13.75
C MET A 208 -1.52 8.85 -12.68
N PRO A 209 -0.48 8.04 -12.50
CA PRO A 209 0.66 8.40 -11.63
C PRO A 209 1.35 9.70 -12.10
N PRO A 210 1.94 10.49 -11.17
CA PRO A 210 2.60 11.75 -11.51
C PRO A 210 3.88 11.60 -12.34
N PHE A 211 4.52 10.43 -12.26
CA PHE A 211 5.79 10.15 -12.93
C PHE A 211 5.63 8.93 -13.81
N THR A 212 5.71 9.14 -15.13
CA THR A 212 5.55 8.11 -16.16
C THR A 212 6.68 8.24 -17.19
N GLY A 213 6.87 7.22 -18.00
CA GLY A 213 7.87 7.21 -19.05
C GLY A 213 7.73 6.01 -19.97
N PRO A 214 8.30 6.07 -21.19
CA PRO A 214 8.24 5.00 -22.18
C PRO A 214 8.98 3.72 -21.75
N THR A 215 9.96 3.84 -20.87
CA THR A 215 10.72 2.71 -20.31
C THR A 215 10.77 2.76 -18.79
N PRO A 216 11.03 1.63 -18.11
CA PRO A 216 11.27 1.62 -16.67
C PRO A 216 12.33 2.62 -16.19
N ILE A 217 13.39 2.81 -16.97
CA ILE A 217 14.48 3.76 -16.66
C ILE A 217 13.97 5.20 -16.70
N ASP A 218 13.13 5.53 -17.69
CA ASP A 218 12.54 6.87 -17.80
C ASP A 218 11.61 7.18 -16.62
N VAL A 219 10.85 6.19 -16.14
CA VAL A 219 10.03 6.33 -14.93
C VAL A 219 10.90 6.58 -13.70
N LEU A 220 11.98 5.81 -13.52
CA LEU A 220 12.91 6.00 -12.40
C LEU A 220 13.59 7.38 -12.45
N ALA A 221 14.00 7.84 -13.63
CA ALA A 221 14.57 9.18 -13.83
C ALA A 221 13.55 10.27 -13.47
N ALA A 222 12.29 10.13 -13.93
CA ALA A 222 11.23 11.07 -13.60
C ALA A 222 10.93 11.13 -12.10
N ILE A 223 10.94 9.99 -11.39
CA ILE A 223 10.77 9.94 -9.92
C ILE A 223 11.86 10.76 -9.23
N VAL A 224 13.08 10.72 -9.71
CA VAL A 224 14.23 11.40 -9.07
C VAL A 224 14.29 12.88 -9.42
N GLU A 225 13.97 13.27 -10.68
CA GLU A 225 14.31 14.58 -11.23
C GLU A 225 13.10 15.44 -11.62
N ALA A 226 12.00 14.83 -12.11
CA ALA A 226 10.89 15.59 -12.64
C ALA A 226 9.97 16.15 -11.55
N GLU A 227 9.44 17.35 -11.76
CA GLU A 227 8.31 17.87 -10.96
C GLU A 227 7.00 17.25 -11.48
N ALA A 228 6.04 17.03 -10.57
CA ALA A 228 4.73 16.53 -10.96
C ALA A 228 3.94 17.63 -11.67
N GLU A 229 3.22 17.26 -12.73
CA GLU A 229 2.29 18.16 -13.39
C GLU A 229 1.20 18.64 -12.41
N PRO A 230 0.68 19.86 -12.59
CA PRO A 230 -0.38 20.36 -11.73
C PRO A 230 -1.63 19.46 -11.77
N LEU A 231 -2.21 19.21 -10.60
CA LEU A 231 -3.50 18.50 -10.51
C LEU A 231 -4.63 19.29 -11.22
N PRO A 232 -5.70 18.60 -11.66
CA PRO A 232 -6.86 19.26 -12.29
C PRO A 232 -7.41 20.42 -11.45
N GLY A 233 -7.78 21.54 -12.09
CA GLY A 233 -8.21 22.77 -11.41
C GLY A 233 -9.48 22.64 -10.54
N ILE A 234 -10.18 21.49 -10.62
CA ILE A 234 -11.31 21.19 -9.72
C ILE A 234 -10.85 20.76 -8.31
N VAL A 235 -9.58 20.36 -8.15
CA VAL A 235 -9.02 19.93 -6.87
C VAL A 235 -8.86 21.14 -5.96
N PRO A 236 -9.36 21.10 -4.70
CA PRO A 236 -9.14 22.17 -3.74
C PRO A 236 -7.66 22.46 -3.50
N LEU A 237 -7.30 23.75 -3.39
CA LEU A 237 -5.92 24.19 -3.18
C LEU A 237 -5.26 23.53 -1.97
N ALA A 238 -5.99 23.36 -0.87
CA ALA A 238 -5.47 22.69 0.32
C ALA A 238 -5.07 21.22 0.04
N LEU A 239 -5.88 20.48 -0.76
CA LEU A 239 -5.55 19.11 -1.13
C LEU A 239 -4.39 19.07 -2.12
N HIS A 240 -4.34 20.03 -3.05
CA HIS A 240 -3.22 20.21 -3.97
C HIS A 240 -1.90 20.46 -3.23
N ASP A 241 -1.92 21.31 -2.19
CA ASP A 241 -0.72 21.59 -1.36
C ASP A 241 -0.24 20.34 -0.62
N ILE A 242 -1.17 19.56 -0.02
CA ILE A 242 -0.83 18.29 0.65
C ILE A 242 -0.10 17.34 -0.31
N VAL A 243 -0.66 17.11 -1.49
CA VAL A 243 -0.07 16.21 -2.50
C VAL A 243 1.32 16.71 -2.92
N ASN A 244 1.44 18.01 -3.22
CA ASN A 244 2.72 18.61 -3.62
C ASN A 244 3.79 18.48 -2.53
N ARG A 245 3.43 18.70 -1.25
CA ARG A 245 4.35 18.50 -0.13
C ARG A 245 4.77 17.04 0.02
N CYS A 246 3.89 16.09 -0.23
CA CYS A 246 4.24 14.68 -0.21
C CYS A 246 5.24 14.31 -1.32
N LEU A 247 5.09 14.90 -2.53
CA LEU A 247 5.88 14.57 -3.71
C LEU A 247 7.24 15.28 -3.78
N ARG A 248 7.63 16.08 -2.77
CA ARG A 248 8.94 16.72 -2.72
C ARG A 248 10.06 15.68 -2.79
N LYS A 249 11.06 15.94 -3.63
CA LYS A 249 12.19 15.02 -3.84
C LYS A 249 13.08 14.91 -2.61
N SER A 250 13.36 16.04 -1.97
CA SER A 250 14.07 16.08 -0.70
C SER A 250 13.15 15.60 0.43
N ILE A 251 13.61 14.64 1.21
CA ILE A 251 12.88 14.12 2.39
C ILE A 251 12.61 15.21 3.44
N TYR A 252 13.45 16.24 3.50
CA TYR A 252 13.33 17.34 4.47
C TYR A 252 12.24 18.34 4.10
N ASP A 253 11.86 18.41 2.81
CA ASP A 253 10.85 19.33 2.30
C ASP A 253 9.45 18.69 2.21
N ARG A 254 9.33 17.39 2.56
CA ARG A 254 8.05 16.67 2.62
C ARG A 254 7.30 16.92 3.91
N LEU A 255 6.05 16.49 3.98
CA LEU A 255 5.38 16.22 5.25
C LEU A 255 6.26 15.29 6.08
N GLN A 256 6.45 15.60 7.36
CA GLN A 256 7.42 14.87 8.17
C GLN A 256 6.82 13.65 8.86
N THR A 257 5.50 13.63 9.09
CA THR A 257 4.83 12.51 9.75
C THR A 257 3.49 12.19 9.09
N ALA A 258 3.08 10.92 9.18
CA ALA A 258 1.74 10.52 8.78
C ALA A 258 0.65 11.17 9.64
N ALA A 259 0.95 11.50 10.90
CA ALA A 259 0.04 12.25 11.79
C ALA A 259 -0.22 13.68 11.29
N GLU A 260 0.81 14.38 10.79
CA GLU A 260 0.65 15.69 10.13
C GLU A 260 -0.29 15.57 8.92
N MET A 261 -0.11 14.53 8.10
CA MET A 261 -0.98 14.27 6.94
C MET A 261 -2.43 14.03 7.37
N VAL A 262 -2.68 13.23 8.41
CA VAL A 262 -4.03 12.98 8.96
C VAL A 262 -4.68 14.30 9.41
N ALA A 263 -3.94 15.17 10.10
CA ALA A 263 -4.47 16.46 10.54
C ALA A 263 -4.91 17.32 9.35
N LEU A 264 -4.05 17.49 8.34
CA LEU A 264 -4.33 18.30 7.15
C LEU A 264 -5.49 17.72 6.32
N LEU A 265 -5.54 16.40 6.11
CA LEU A 265 -6.63 15.75 5.40
C LEU A 265 -7.97 15.87 6.15
N THR A 266 -7.94 15.88 7.49
CA THR A 266 -9.13 16.07 8.32
C THR A 266 -9.69 17.48 8.14
N GLU A 267 -8.85 18.50 8.06
CA GLU A 267 -9.28 19.88 7.75
C GLU A 267 -9.94 19.98 6.38
N VAL A 268 -9.32 19.37 5.35
CA VAL A 268 -9.90 19.31 4.00
C VAL A 268 -11.28 18.63 4.03
N LYS A 269 -11.41 17.51 4.74
CA LYS A 269 -12.68 16.79 4.88
C LYS A 269 -13.77 17.66 5.50
N LEU A 270 -13.45 18.40 6.55
CA LEU A 270 -14.38 19.33 7.20
C LEU A 270 -14.83 20.45 6.25
N ASP A 271 -13.90 21.03 5.50
CA ASP A 271 -14.20 22.07 4.52
C ASP A 271 -15.12 21.58 3.41
N LEU A 272 -14.87 20.37 2.89
CA LEU A 272 -15.75 19.74 1.89
C LEU A 272 -17.18 19.54 2.44
N ALA A 273 -17.30 19.02 3.66
CA ALA A 273 -18.59 18.80 4.30
C ALA A 273 -19.38 20.12 4.53
N ILE A 274 -18.68 21.21 4.87
CA ILE A 274 -19.30 22.55 5.03
C ILE A 274 -19.80 23.06 3.67
N ARG A 275 -19.00 22.92 2.60
CA ARG A 275 -19.39 23.34 1.24
C ARG A 275 -20.60 22.57 0.72
N GLU A 276 -20.64 21.26 0.92
CA GLU A 276 -21.78 20.42 0.53
C GLU A 276 -23.08 20.81 1.26
N ARG A 277 -23.00 21.15 2.55
CA ARG A 277 -24.16 21.65 3.32
C ARG A 277 -24.65 22.98 2.80
N ARG A 278 -23.79 23.89 2.38
CA ARG A 278 -24.13 25.21 1.85
C ARG A 278 -24.71 25.13 0.44
N SER A 279 -24.35 24.13 -0.35
CA SER A 279 -24.85 23.95 -1.72
C SER A 279 -26.18 23.21 -1.78
N ARG A 280 -26.67 22.61 -0.69
CA ARG A 280 -28.03 22.04 -0.62
C ARG A 280 -29.02 23.16 -0.42
N PRO A 281 -29.97 23.39 -1.38
CA PRO A 281 -31.02 24.35 -1.18
C PRO A 281 -31.83 24.02 0.07
N ALA A 282 -32.09 25.01 0.90
CA ALA A 282 -33.03 24.87 2.02
C ALA A 282 -34.37 24.46 1.43
N HIS A 283 -34.75 23.22 1.57
CA HIS A 283 -36.10 22.78 1.27
C HIS A 283 -37.03 23.44 2.30
N ALA A 284 -37.73 24.48 1.81
CA ALA A 284 -38.86 25.06 2.51
C ALA A 284 -40.06 24.10 2.44
#